data_17976a2813a8163ac8fb4d56b8b2334f
#
_entry.id   17976a2813a8163ac8fb4d56b8b2334f
#
_cell.length_a   1.000
_cell.length_b   1.000
_cell.length_c   1.000
_cell.angle_alpha   90.00
_cell.angle_beta   90.00
_cell.angle_gamma   90.00
#
_symmetry.space_group_name_H-M   'P 1'
#
loop_
_entity.id
_entity.type
_entity.pdbx_description
1 polymer ?
#
loop_
_entity_poly.entity_id
_entity_poly.type
_entity_poly.pdbx_seq_one_letter_code
_entity_poly.pdbx_strand_id
1 'polypeptide(L)'
;MLEADFVIIGSGSAGSAMAYRLSEDGKHSVIVIEFGGTDIGPLIQMPSALSIPLNMSLYDWGFASEPEPHLGGRVLATPRGKVIGGSSSINGMVYVRGHARDFDHWAEQGAAGWGFADVLPYFKRLEDSNGGEDGWRGKSGPLHVQRGTRKNPLYGAFMEAGRQAGFELTDDYNGSKQEGFGPMEQTILGGRRWSAANAYLKPALRRKNVSLVKGFARRVVIENQRAIGVEIEANKQIQVVKARREVIVAASSINSPKILMLSGIGPGAHLQENGIKVIADRPGVGGNLQDHLELYIQQEATKPITLNSVLNPFSKAMIGAQWLFFKTGLGATNHFEAAAFVRSQAGVDYPDIQYHFIPAAVRYDGKKAAKSHGFQAHVGPMRSKSRGSVSLRSPDPRAKPVIRFNYMSHPDDWSEFRHCIRLTREIFGQQAFDGFRGKEISPGSHVQTDDELDAFIRDHAESAYHPCGTCRMGRADDLTSVVDPECRVIGIEGLRVADSSIFPRVTNGNLNAPSIMTGEKASDHILGRTPLAPSNQEPWINPRWQVADR
;
A
#
# COMPACT_ATOMS: atom_id res chain seq x y z
N MET A 1 -27.30 -18.52 -14.85
CA MET A 1 -25.94 -18.93 -14.43
C MET A 1 -25.04 -17.72 -14.61
N LEU A 2 -24.25 -17.35 -13.59
CA LEU A 2 -23.31 -16.22 -13.71
C LEU A 2 -22.06 -16.71 -14.45
N GLU A 3 -21.76 -16.06 -15.59
CA GLU A 3 -20.65 -16.46 -16.45
C GLU A 3 -20.09 -15.25 -17.19
N ALA A 4 -18.74 -15.16 -17.31
CA ALA A 4 -18.04 -14.13 -18.07
C ALA A 4 -16.75 -14.69 -18.68
N ASP A 5 -16.12 -13.92 -19.55
CA ASP A 5 -14.78 -14.28 -20.07
C ASP A 5 -13.76 -14.23 -18.94
N PHE A 6 -13.78 -13.17 -18.14
CA PHE A 6 -12.90 -12.98 -17.00
C PHE A 6 -13.70 -12.82 -15.70
N VAL A 7 -13.27 -13.53 -14.66
CA VAL A 7 -13.82 -13.41 -13.31
C VAL A 7 -12.73 -12.91 -12.38
N ILE A 8 -12.89 -11.70 -11.83
CA ILE A 8 -11.93 -11.05 -10.94
C ILE A 8 -12.42 -11.17 -9.49
N ILE A 9 -11.60 -11.71 -8.62
CA ILE A 9 -11.87 -11.78 -7.18
C ILE A 9 -11.24 -10.57 -6.48
N GLY A 10 -12.07 -9.64 -6.03
CA GLY A 10 -11.69 -8.41 -5.35
C GLY A 10 -11.72 -7.19 -6.26
N SER A 11 -12.37 -6.13 -5.77
CA SER A 11 -12.48 -4.83 -6.43
C SER A 11 -11.48 -3.80 -5.87
N GLY A 12 -10.34 -4.27 -5.35
CA GLY A 12 -9.27 -3.43 -4.83
C GLY A 12 -8.51 -2.66 -5.91
N SER A 13 -7.34 -2.13 -5.57
CA SER A 13 -6.51 -1.29 -6.45
C SER A 13 -6.24 -1.95 -7.81
N ALA A 14 -5.67 -3.16 -7.82
CA ALA A 14 -5.37 -3.89 -9.04
C ALA A 14 -6.64 -4.43 -9.73
N GLY A 15 -7.57 -5.03 -8.97
CA GLY A 15 -8.80 -5.61 -9.54
C GLY A 15 -9.67 -4.57 -10.24
N SER A 16 -9.75 -3.35 -9.71
CA SER A 16 -10.46 -2.23 -10.35
C SER A 16 -9.81 -1.81 -11.67
N ALA A 17 -8.46 -1.72 -11.70
CA ALA A 17 -7.70 -1.41 -12.92
C ALA A 17 -7.90 -2.49 -13.99
N MET A 18 -7.82 -3.77 -13.59
CA MET A 18 -8.07 -4.89 -14.51
C MET A 18 -9.51 -4.91 -15.04
N ALA A 19 -10.51 -4.69 -14.19
CA ALA A 19 -11.90 -4.61 -14.66
C ALA A 19 -12.07 -3.53 -15.72
N TYR A 20 -11.42 -2.38 -15.54
CA TYR A 20 -11.45 -1.28 -16.49
C TYR A 20 -10.76 -1.64 -17.82
N ARG A 21 -9.53 -2.18 -17.78
CA ARG A 21 -8.73 -2.45 -18.98
C ARG A 21 -9.20 -3.66 -19.77
N LEU A 22 -9.62 -4.75 -19.09
CA LEU A 22 -10.10 -5.96 -19.75
C LEU A 22 -11.44 -5.76 -20.47
N SER A 23 -12.22 -4.75 -20.09
CA SER A 23 -13.53 -4.45 -20.67
C SER A 23 -13.52 -3.30 -21.68
N GLU A 24 -12.36 -2.64 -21.86
CA GLU A 24 -12.26 -1.34 -22.55
C GLU A 24 -12.68 -1.39 -24.02
N ASP A 25 -12.33 -2.46 -24.72
CA ASP A 25 -12.65 -2.65 -26.15
C ASP A 25 -14.06 -3.24 -26.41
N GLY A 26 -14.82 -3.55 -25.36
CA GLY A 26 -16.15 -4.14 -25.45
C GLY A 26 -16.21 -5.60 -25.89
N LYS A 27 -15.07 -6.25 -26.17
CA LYS A 27 -15.01 -7.63 -26.71
C LYS A 27 -15.14 -8.69 -25.64
N HIS A 28 -14.76 -8.38 -24.41
CA HIS A 28 -14.73 -9.32 -23.31
C HIS A 28 -15.69 -8.93 -22.21
N SER A 29 -16.40 -9.91 -21.68
CA SER A 29 -17.24 -9.75 -20.50
C SER A 29 -16.40 -9.95 -19.22
N VAL A 30 -16.65 -9.11 -18.20
CA VAL A 30 -15.94 -9.14 -16.92
C VAL A 30 -16.94 -9.18 -15.78
N ILE A 31 -16.78 -10.13 -14.88
CA ILE A 31 -17.45 -10.15 -13.57
C ILE A 31 -16.42 -9.85 -12.48
N VAL A 32 -16.70 -8.85 -11.66
CA VAL A 32 -15.95 -8.56 -10.45
C VAL A 32 -16.73 -9.07 -9.25
N ILE A 33 -16.11 -9.91 -8.43
CA ILE A 33 -16.68 -10.41 -7.17
C ILE A 33 -16.13 -9.56 -6.03
N GLU A 34 -17.02 -8.92 -5.25
CA GLU A 34 -16.65 -8.13 -4.06
C GLU A 34 -17.57 -8.49 -2.89
N PHE A 35 -16.96 -8.71 -1.73
CA PHE A 35 -17.71 -8.98 -0.50
C PHE A 35 -18.12 -7.69 0.23
N GLY A 36 -17.27 -6.67 0.14
CA GLY A 36 -17.46 -5.40 0.83
C GLY A 36 -18.68 -4.61 0.37
N GLY A 37 -18.99 -3.58 1.13
CA GLY A 37 -20.08 -2.66 0.84
C GLY A 37 -19.70 -1.57 -0.15
N THR A 38 -20.60 -0.58 -0.27
CA THR A 38 -20.38 0.62 -1.09
C THR A 38 -19.36 1.56 -0.44
N ASP A 39 -18.63 2.29 -1.28
CA ASP A 39 -17.73 3.39 -0.87
C ASP A 39 -18.43 4.76 -0.79
N ILE A 40 -19.77 4.78 -0.93
CA ILE A 40 -20.55 6.02 -0.85
C ILE A 40 -20.65 6.46 0.61
N GLY A 41 -20.36 7.74 0.86
CA GLY A 41 -20.52 8.34 2.17
C GLY A 41 -19.35 9.21 2.60
N PRO A 42 -19.58 10.14 3.52
CA PRO A 42 -18.58 11.13 3.93
C PRO A 42 -17.36 10.50 4.60
N LEU A 43 -17.52 9.41 5.35
CA LEU A 43 -16.41 8.76 6.07
C LEU A 43 -15.34 8.19 5.15
N ILE A 44 -15.72 7.75 3.93
CA ILE A 44 -14.76 7.29 2.92
C ILE A 44 -14.34 8.44 2.01
N GLN A 45 -15.30 9.25 1.54
CA GLN A 45 -15.03 10.24 0.50
C GLN A 45 -14.34 11.50 1.02
N MET A 46 -14.44 11.83 2.33
CA MET A 46 -13.78 12.99 2.94
C MET A 46 -12.34 12.64 3.30
N PRO A 47 -11.34 13.28 2.68
CA PRO A 47 -9.93 12.94 2.90
C PRO A 47 -9.50 12.97 4.37
N SER A 48 -9.89 13.99 5.13
CA SER A 48 -9.49 14.12 6.55
C SER A 48 -10.10 13.05 7.47
N ALA A 49 -11.10 12.29 7.01
CA ALA A 49 -11.71 11.21 7.79
C ALA A 49 -10.95 9.89 7.73
N LEU A 50 -9.77 9.85 7.10
CA LEU A 50 -9.02 8.63 6.74
C LEU A 50 -8.86 7.61 7.87
N SER A 51 -8.71 8.05 9.12
CA SER A 51 -8.54 7.14 10.27
C SER A 51 -9.85 6.47 10.72
N ILE A 52 -11.01 7.00 10.34
CA ILE A 52 -12.30 6.46 10.80
C ILE A 52 -12.61 5.12 10.14
N PRO A 53 -12.63 4.98 8.80
CA PRO A 53 -12.95 3.70 8.16
C PRO A 53 -11.94 2.59 8.45
N LEU A 54 -10.68 2.92 8.76
CA LEU A 54 -9.66 1.95 9.18
C LEU A 54 -10.03 1.20 10.47
N ASN A 55 -10.80 1.85 11.35
CA ASN A 55 -11.21 1.32 12.65
C ASN A 55 -12.69 0.86 12.68
N MET A 56 -13.35 0.75 11.51
CA MET A 56 -14.74 0.33 11.42
C MET A 56 -14.88 -1.04 10.77
N SER A 57 -15.42 -2.02 11.50
CA SER A 57 -15.68 -3.38 10.99
C SER A 57 -16.57 -3.42 9.73
N LEU A 58 -17.30 -2.33 9.44
CA LEU A 58 -18.06 -2.18 8.21
C LEU A 58 -17.15 -2.11 6.97
N TYR A 59 -16.00 -1.44 7.07
CA TYR A 59 -15.09 -1.15 5.98
C TYR A 59 -13.75 -1.90 6.06
N ASP A 60 -13.50 -2.55 7.18
CA ASP A 60 -12.26 -3.30 7.43
C ASP A 60 -12.54 -4.79 7.65
N TRP A 61 -11.66 -5.65 7.13
CA TRP A 61 -11.66 -7.09 7.39
C TRP A 61 -11.34 -7.44 8.84
N GLY A 62 -10.70 -6.54 9.57
CA GLY A 62 -10.31 -6.71 10.95
C GLY A 62 -9.21 -7.76 11.12
N PHE A 63 -8.24 -7.80 10.21
CA PHE A 63 -7.07 -8.65 10.35
C PHE A 63 -6.12 -8.09 11.41
N ALA A 64 -5.38 -9.00 12.04
CA ALA A 64 -4.31 -8.68 12.97
C ALA A 64 -3.21 -9.75 12.85
N SER A 65 -2.00 -9.40 13.23
CA SER A 65 -0.91 -10.38 13.34
C SER A 65 -1.18 -11.38 14.46
N GLU A 66 -0.54 -12.53 14.41
CA GLU A 66 -0.29 -13.31 15.63
C GLU A 66 0.63 -12.49 16.56
N PRO A 67 0.79 -12.87 17.82
CA PRO A 67 1.77 -12.22 18.70
C PRO A 67 3.16 -12.18 18.06
N GLU A 68 3.74 -10.98 17.92
CA GLU A 68 5.05 -10.77 17.29
C GLU A 68 6.16 -10.92 18.33
N PRO A 69 7.01 -11.94 18.22
CA PRO A 69 7.96 -12.30 19.29
C PRO A 69 8.96 -11.17 19.61
N HIS A 70 9.46 -10.50 18.57
CA HIS A 70 10.46 -9.43 18.71
C HIS A 70 9.86 -8.07 19.11
N LEU A 71 8.54 -7.94 19.09
CA LEU A 71 7.81 -6.76 19.56
C LEU A 71 7.09 -7.03 20.91
N GLY A 72 7.71 -7.84 21.79
CA GLY A 72 7.17 -8.11 23.12
C GLY A 72 5.84 -8.88 23.12
N GLY A 73 5.54 -9.66 22.10
CA GLY A 73 4.28 -10.37 21.96
C GLY A 73 3.10 -9.49 21.56
N ARG A 74 3.33 -8.27 21.10
CA ARG A 74 2.26 -7.37 20.62
C ARG A 74 1.55 -7.97 19.42
N VAL A 75 0.24 -7.72 19.36
CA VAL A 75 -0.63 -8.01 18.22
C VAL A 75 -0.89 -6.71 17.48
N LEU A 76 -0.46 -6.63 16.22
CA LEU A 76 -0.59 -5.44 15.41
C LEU A 76 -1.82 -5.55 14.48
N ALA A 77 -2.67 -4.53 14.50
CA ALA A 77 -3.78 -4.44 13.56
C ALA A 77 -3.26 -4.32 12.12
N THR A 78 -3.91 -5.02 11.20
CA THR A 78 -3.56 -5.01 9.77
C THR A 78 -4.82 -4.71 8.94
N PRO A 79 -5.36 -3.47 9.00
CA PRO A 79 -6.61 -3.13 8.34
C PRO A 79 -6.50 -3.31 6.82
N ARG A 80 -7.49 -4.01 6.24
CA ARG A 80 -7.65 -4.20 4.79
C ARG A 80 -9.07 -3.85 4.38
N GLY A 81 -9.21 -3.09 3.31
CA GLY A 81 -10.51 -2.61 2.86
C GLY A 81 -11.47 -3.74 2.49
N LYS A 82 -12.63 -3.75 3.17
CA LYS A 82 -13.80 -4.57 2.88
C LYS A 82 -14.90 -3.69 2.29
N VAL A 83 -14.62 -3.15 1.13
CA VAL A 83 -15.42 -2.12 0.47
C VAL A 83 -15.02 -2.04 -0.99
N ILE A 84 -15.91 -1.57 -1.86
CA ILE A 84 -15.60 -1.26 -3.26
C ILE A 84 -14.37 -0.35 -3.34
N GLY A 85 -13.38 -0.72 -4.15
CA GLY A 85 -12.07 -0.08 -4.21
C GLY A 85 -11.05 -0.65 -3.22
N GLY A 86 -11.46 -1.57 -2.36
CA GLY A 86 -10.59 -2.22 -1.38
C GLY A 86 -9.86 -1.22 -0.49
N SER A 87 -8.59 -1.46 -0.20
CA SER A 87 -7.78 -0.59 0.66
C SER A 87 -7.57 0.82 0.10
N SER A 88 -7.71 1.04 -1.24
CA SER A 88 -7.65 2.41 -1.79
C SER A 88 -8.80 3.30 -1.31
N SER A 89 -9.91 2.71 -0.86
CA SER A 89 -11.06 3.43 -0.31
C SER A 89 -10.92 3.78 1.17
N ILE A 90 -9.91 3.24 1.89
CA ILE A 90 -9.70 3.50 3.31
C ILE A 90 -8.27 3.95 3.66
N ASN A 91 -7.34 4.00 2.71
CA ASN A 91 -5.94 4.38 2.92
C ASN A 91 -5.76 5.89 3.18
N GLY A 92 -4.52 6.30 3.46
CA GLY A 92 -4.12 7.70 3.65
C GLY A 92 -4.02 8.53 2.36
N MET A 93 -4.34 7.99 1.18
CA MET A 93 -4.30 8.68 -0.13
C MET A 93 -2.92 9.22 -0.53
N VAL A 94 -1.86 8.77 0.10
CA VAL A 94 -0.50 9.13 -0.30
C VAL A 94 -0.15 8.41 -1.61
N TYR A 95 0.41 9.13 -2.57
CA TYR A 95 0.81 8.60 -3.86
C TYR A 95 2.33 8.52 -3.97
N VAL A 96 2.87 7.30 -3.99
CA VAL A 96 4.29 7.00 -4.22
C VAL A 96 4.37 5.84 -5.20
N ARG A 97 5.24 5.96 -6.22
CA ARG A 97 5.45 4.91 -7.21
C ARG A 97 6.42 3.83 -6.73
N GLY A 98 7.30 4.15 -5.82
CA GLY A 98 8.51 3.41 -5.49
C GLY A 98 9.74 4.07 -6.12
N HIS A 99 10.92 3.52 -5.87
CA HIS A 99 12.16 3.93 -6.54
C HIS A 99 12.40 3.05 -7.78
N ALA A 100 13.08 3.58 -8.79
CA ALA A 100 13.42 2.82 -10.01
C ALA A 100 14.13 1.50 -9.69
N ARG A 101 15.10 1.53 -8.78
CA ARG A 101 15.86 0.34 -8.33
C ARG A 101 15.00 -0.75 -7.70
N ASP A 102 13.84 -0.44 -7.14
CA ASP A 102 12.93 -1.46 -6.60
C ASP A 102 12.47 -2.41 -7.71
N PHE A 103 12.11 -1.85 -8.87
CA PHE A 103 11.64 -2.61 -10.02
C PHE A 103 12.77 -3.32 -10.75
N ASP A 104 13.96 -2.71 -10.85
CA ASP A 104 15.14 -3.39 -11.39
C ASP A 104 15.48 -4.62 -10.55
N HIS A 105 15.41 -4.52 -9.21
CA HIS A 105 15.55 -5.67 -8.34
C HIS A 105 14.44 -6.73 -8.51
N TRP A 106 13.22 -6.33 -8.88
CA TRP A 106 12.20 -7.33 -9.21
C TRP A 106 12.61 -8.15 -10.44
N ALA A 107 13.11 -7.49 -11.49
CA ALA A 107 13.60 -8.17 -12.69
C ALA A 107 14.79 -9.10 -12.38
N GLU A 108 15.74 -8.65 -11.57
CA GLU A 108 16.89 -9.44 -11.09
C GLU A 108 16.45 -10.67 -10.29
N GLN A 109 15.34 -10.59 -9.55
CA GLN A 109 14.76 -11.69 -8.78
C GLN A 109 13.85 -12.60 -9.62
N GLY A 110 13.87 -12.48 -10.94
CA GLY A 110 13.17 -13.37 -11.86
C GLY A 110 11.83 -12.85 -12.37
N ALA A 111 11.41 -11.63 -12.01
CA ALA A 111 10.25 -10.95 -12.60
C ALA A 111 10.65 -10.27 -13.93
N ALA A 112 11.01 -11.05 -14.95
CA ALA A 112 11.43 -10.54 -16.24
C ALA A 112 10.37 -9.62 -16.87
N GLY A 113 10.79 -8.47 -17.41
CA GLY A 113 9.89 -7.46 -17.96
C GLY A 113 9.19 -6.58 -16.91
N TRP A 114 9.61 -6.63 -15.64
CA TRP A 114 9.11 -5.76 -14.56
C TRP A 114 10.19 -4.81 -14.04
N GLY A 115 11.28 -4.61 -14.78
CA GLY A 115 12.27 -3.57 -14.48
C GLY A 115 11.70 -2.17 -14.64
N PHE A 116 12.41 -1.16 -14.14
CA PHE A 116 11.92 0.22 -14.14
C PHE A 116 11.54 0.71 -15.55
N ALA A 117 12.40 0.45 -16.54
CA ALA A 117 12.11 0.80 -17.93
C ALA A 117 10.76 0.24 -18.42
N ASP A 118 10.43 -0.99 -18.00
CA ASP A 118 9.20 -1.68 -18.41
C ASP A 118 7.95 -1.17 -17.69
N VAL A 119 8.07 -0.72 -16.44
CA VAL A 119 6.91 -0.33 -15.61
C VAL A 119 6.61 1.17 -15.63
N LEU A 120 7.58 2.03 -15.92
CA LEU A 120 7.36 3.48 -15.99
C LEU A 120 6.25 3.87 -17.00
N PRO A 121 6.15 3.28 -18.21
CA PRO A 121 5.06 3.56 -19.13
C PRO A 121 3.68 3.25 -18.54
N TYR A 122 3.56 2.22 -17.69
CA TYR A 122 2.32 1.88 -17.00
C TYR A 122 2.00 2.85 -15.86
N PHE A 123 3.00 3.33 -15.13
CA PHE A 123 2.81 4.44 -14.17
C PHE A 123 2.33 5.72 -14.86
N LYS A 124 2.85 6.03 -16.05
CA LYS A 124 2.37 7.17 -16.84
C LYS A 124 0.96 6.95 -17.36
N ARG A 125 0.60 5.73 -17.77
CA ARG A 125 -0.75 5.39 -18.27
C ARG A 125 -1.82 5.47 -17.19
N LEU A 126 -1.48 5.16 -15.93
CA LEU A 126 -2.45 5.13 -14.84
C LEU A 126 -2.77 6.50 -14.27
N GLU A 127 -1.86 7.47 -14.32
CA GLU A 127 -2.00 8.73 -13.59
C GLU A 127 -2.39 9.93 -14.46
N ASP A 128 -3.12 10.85 -13.82
CA ASP A 128 -3.37 12.21 -14.25
C ASP A 128 -2.79 13.16 -13.19
N SER A 129 -1.51 13.49 -13.35
CA SER A 129 -0.78 14.35 -12.43
C SER A 129 -0.92 15.82 -12.82
N ASN A 130 -1.29 16.67 -11.86
CA ASN A 130 -1.36 18.12 -12.08
C ASN A 130 0.00 18.83 -11.98
N GLY A 131 1.10 18.09 -11.87
CA GLY A 131 2.46 18.61 -11.76
C GLY A 131 3.51 17.56 -12.11
N GLY A 132 4.74 17.84 -11.71
CA GLY A 132 5.87 16.93 -11.86
C GLY A 132 6.62 17.06 -13.17
N GLU A 133 7.68 16.24 -13.29
CA GLU A 133 8.69 16.33 -14.34
C GLU A 133 8.17 15.75 -15.67
N ASP A 134 8.35 16.50 -16.75
CA ASP A 134 7.95 16.06 -18.08
C ASP A 134 8.75 14.83 -18.52
N GLY A 135 8.08 13.92 -19.23
CA GLY A 135 8.65 12.62 -19.60
C GLY A 135 8.52 11.56 -18.52
N TRP A 136 8.44 11.94 -17.24
CA TRP A 136 8.28 11.05 -16.09
C TRP A 136 6.84 10.86 -15.66
N ARG A 137 6.01 11.89 -15.83
CA ARG A 137 4.64 11.93 -15.30
C ARG A 137 3.58 11.75 -16.39
N GLY A 138 2.48 11.07 -16.02
CA GLY A 138 1.28 10.95 -16.86
C GLY A 138 0.32 12.12 -16.63
N LYS A 139 -0.44 12.49 -17.68
CA LYS A 139 -1.36 13.67 -17.68
C LYS A 139 -2.80 13.32 -18.08
N SER A 140 -3.11 12.04 -18.33
CA SER A 140 -4.42 11.63 -18.88
C SER A 140 -4.92 10.28 -18.36
N GLY A 141 -4.28 9.73 -17.35
CA GLY A 141 -4.70 8.47 -16.74
C GLY A 141 -5.93 8.61 -15.86
N PRO A 142 -6.55 7.52 -15.47
CA PRO A 142 -7.76 7.54 -14.64
C PRO A 142 -7.52 8.02 -13.20
N LEU A 143 -6.33 7.81 -12.66
CA LEU A 143 -6.00 8.14 -11.28
C LEU A 143 -5.47 9.57 -11.17
N HIS A 144 -6.29 10.48 -10.66
CA HIS A 144 -5.87 11.85 -10.42
C HIS A 144 -4.90 11.93 -9.22
N VAL A 145 -3.80 12.67 -9.44
CA VAL A 145 -2.73 12.91 -8.45
C VAL A 145 -2.49 14.40 -8.34
N GLN A 146 -2.57 14.92 -7.13
CA GLN A 146 -2.29 16.32 -6.84
C GLN A 146 -1.27 16.48 -5.71
N ARG A 147 -0.60 17.61 -5.66
CA ARG A 147 0.26 18.00 -4.52
C ARG A 147 -0.57 18.64 -3.42
N GLY A 148 -0.19 18.38 -2.17
CA GLY A 148 -0.74 19.04 -1.01
C GLY A 148 -0.48 20.57 -1.04
N THR A 149 -1.36 21.35 -0.43
CA THR A 149 -1.30 22.83 -0.49
C THR A 149 -0.21 23.43 0.40
N ARG A 150 0.24 22.70 1.41
CA ARG A 150 1.26 23.09 2.40
C ARG A 150 1.03 24.47 3.05
N LYS A 151 -0.24 24.81 3.29
CA LYS A 151 -0.60 26.11 3.89
C LYS A 151 -0.13 26.26 5.34
N ASN A 152 0.00 25.13 6.07
CA ASN A 152 0.50 25.21 7.44
C ASN A 152 2.01 25.46 7.41
N PRO A 153 2.53 26.46 8.16
CA PRO A 153 3.96 26.81 8.13
C PRO A 153 4.90 25.70 8.57
N LEU A 154 4.41 24.73 9.34
CA LEU A 154 5.21 23.57 9.78
C LEU A 154 5.68 22.69 8.62
N TYR A 155 4.96 22.65 7.47
CA TYR A 155 5.45 21.94 6.28
C TYR A 155 6.69 22.60 5.69
N GLY A 156 6.68 23.95 5.62
CA GLY A 156 7.85 24.73 5.20
C GLY A 156 9.02 24.55 6.16
N ALA A 157 8.74 24.58 7.48
CA ALA A 157 9.76 24.36 8.51
C ALA A 157 10.38 22.96 8.40
N PHE A 158 9.59 21.91 8.12
CA PHE A 158 10.10 20.54 7.95
C PHE A 158 11.03 20.42 6.73
N MET A 159 10.65 20.98 5.59
CA MET A 159 11.49 20.93 4.39
C MET A 159 12.79 21.74 4.59
N GLU A 160 12.68 22.93 5.17
CA GLU A 160 13.85 23.77 5.45
C GLU A 160 14.77 23.13 6.51
N ALA A 161 14.22 22.47 7.53
CA ALA A 161 14.99 21.73 8.51
C ALA A 161 15.78 20.58 7.87
N GLY A 162 15.18 19.87 6.90
CA GLY A 162 15.91 18.87 6.11
C GLY A 162 17.09 19.48 5.35
N ARG A 163 16.89 20.66 4.72
CA ARG A 163 17.97 21.39 4.05
C ARG A 163 19.07 21.84 5.01
N GLN A 164 18.71 22.34 6.19
CA GLN A 164 19.66 22.73 7.24
C GLN A 164 20.43 21.53 7.83
N ALA A 165 19.81 20.35 7.83
CA ALA A 165 20.48 19.10 8.20
C ALA A 165 21.36 18.53 7.06
N GLY A 166 21.51 19.23 5.94
CA GLY A 166 22.39 18.86 4.83
C GLY A 166 21.75 18.01 3.73
N PHE A 167 20.45 17.75 3.81
CA PHE A 167 19.73 17.02 2.76
C PHE A 167 19.30 17.96 1.63
N GLU A 168 19.18 17.39 0.44
CA GLU A 168 18.65 18.11 -0.71
C GLU A 168 17.12 18.22 -0.67
N LEU A 169 16.59 19.15 -1.45
CA LEU A 169 15.15 19.21 -1.74
C LEU A 169 14.86 18.47 -3.04
N THR A 170 13.65 17.94 -3.15
CA THR A 170 13.11 17.39 -4.39
C THR A 170 11.75 18.00 -4.68
N ASP A 171 11.54 18.41 -5.91
CA ASP A 171 10.23 18.90 -6.35
C ASP A 171 9.29 17.78 -6.77
N ASP A 172 9.83 16.62 -7.14
CA ASP A 172 9.07 15.47 -7.61
C ASP A 172 9.73 14.14 -7.26
N TYR A 173 9.39 13.60 -6.09
CA TYR A 173 9.92 12.30 -5.66
C TYR A 173 9.37 11.09 -6.48
N ASN A 174 8.41 11.33 -7.37
CA ASN A 174 7.92 10.35 -8.36
C ASN A 174 8.47 10.62 -9.77
N GLY A 175 9.33 11.64 -9.90
CA GLY A 175 10.08 11.97 -11.11
C GLY A 175 11.44 11.30 -11.15
N SER A 176 12.43 11.98 -11.76
CA SER A 176 13.80 11.47 -11.89
C SER A 176 14.50 11.30 -10.55
N LYS A 177 14.22 12.19 -9.57
CA LYS A 177 14.92 12.26 -8.29
C LYS A 177 13.99 12.02 -7.11
N GLN A 178 14.00 10.80 -6.57
CA GLN A 178 13.24 10.50 -5.35
C GLN A 178 13.88 11.11 -4.09
N GLU A 179 15.21 11.12 -4.01
CA GLU A 179 15.96 11.55 -2.82
C GLU A 179 15.76 13.02 -2.50
N GLY A 180 15.39 13.29 -1.24
CA GLY A 180 15.25 14.65 -0.73
C GLY A 180 13.96 14.91 0.04
N PHE A 181 13.84 16.15 0.52
CA PHE A 181 12.63 16.67 1.18
C PHE A 181 11.76 17.39 0.16
N GLY A 182 10.46 17.13 0.15
CA GLY A 182 9.58 17.70 -0.86
C GLY A 182 8.09 17.63 -0.55
N PRO A 183 7.27 18.14 -1.50
CA PRO A 183 5.82 18.12 -1.40
C PRO A 183 5.29 16.70 -1.54
N MET A 184 4.41 16.28 -0.63
CA MET A 184 3.73 14.98 -0.75
C MET A 184 2.57 15.05 -1.74
N GLU A 185 2.43 14.00 -2.54
CA GLU A 185 1.36 13.85 -3.52
C GLU A 185 0.22 12.99 -2.98
N GLN A 186 -0.99 13.30 -3.44
CA GLN A 186 -2.24 12.76 -2.91
C GLN A 186 -3.17 12.31 -4.04
N THR A 187 -3.84 11.16 -3.85
CA THR A 187 -4.93 10.73 -4.74
C THR A 187 -6.26 11.38 -4.31
N ILE A 188 -6.41 12.66 -4.60
CA ILE A 188 -7.56 13.49 -4.28
C ILE A 188 -7.98 14.26 -5.53
N LEU A 189 -9.28 14.30 -5.83
CA LEU A 189 -9.86 15.10 -6.92
C LEU A 189 -11.07 15.87 -6.42
N GLY A 190 -11.08 17.18 -6.63
CA GLY A 190 -12.19 18.05 -6.22
C GLY A 190 -12.52 17.93 -4.72
N GLY A 191 -11.47 17.83 -3.87
CA GLY A 191 -11.60 17.70 -2.42
C GLY A 191 -12.16 16.35 -1.94
N ARG A 192 -12.19 15.32 -2.78
CA ARG A 192 -12.65 13.97 -2.45
C ARG A 192 -11.53 12.96 -2.67
N ARG A 193 -11.52 11.90 -1.86
CA ARG A 193 -10.71 10.72 -2.12
C ARG A 193 -10.92 10.24 -3.56
N TRP A 194 -9.83 10.03 -4.29
CA TRP A 194 -9.86 9.46 -5.63
C TRP A 194 -9.31 8.04 -5.61
N SER A 195 -10.13 7.13 -5.07
CA SER A 195 -9.80 5.70 -4.94
C SER A 195 -9.80 4.99 -6.29
N ALA A 196 -9.28 3.76 -6.34
CA ALA A 196 -9.39 2.90 -7.51
C ALA A 196 -10.86 2.62 -7.90
N ALA A 197 -11.79 2.65 -6.93
CA ALA A 197 -13.22 2.60 -7.26
C ALA A 197 -13.65 3.81 -8.09
N ASN A 198 -13.25 5.02 -7.70
CA ASN A 198 -13.62 6.24 -8.42
C ASN A 198 -12.89 6.34 -9.77
N ALA A 199 -11.60 6.00 -9.79
CA ALA A 199 -10.75 6.10 -10.97
C ALA A 199 -11.08 5.05 -12.05
N TYR A 200 -11.38 3.82 -11.65
CA TYR A 200 -11.45 2.68 -12.56
C TYR A 200 -12.76 1.91 -12.50
N LEU A 201 -13.17 1.39 -11.32
CA LEU A 201 -14.29 0.47 -11.23
C LEU A 201 -15.62 1.09 -11.64
N LYS A 202 -15.95 2.26 -11.10
CA LYS A 202 -17.22 2.94 -11.42
C LYS A 202 -17.33 3.31 -12.90
N PRO A 203 -16.28 3.84 -13.56
CA PRO A 203 -16.28 3.97 -15.02
C PRO A 203 -16.45 2.64 -15.75
N ALA A 204 -15.78 1.57 -15.33
CA ALA A 204 -15.94 0.25 -15.94
C ALA A 204 -17.38 -0.29 -15.81
N LEU A 205 -18.01 -0.14 -14.64
CA LEU A 205 -19.40 -0.58 -14.40
C LEU A 205 -20.47 0.16 -15.23
N ARG A 206 -20.12 1.26 -15.89
CA ARG A 206 -21.02 1.92 -16.87
C ARG A 206 -21.06 1.19 -18.21
N ARG A 207 -20.12 0.27 -18.45
CA ARG A 207 -20.06 -0.54 -19.68
C ARG A 207 -20.98 -1.74 -19.54
N LYS A 208 -21.62 -2.13 -20.64
CA LYS A 208 -22.59 -3.26 -20.67
C LYS A 208 -21.93 -4.62 -20.42
N ASN A 209 -20.65 -4.73 -20.67
CA ASN A 209 -19.85 -5.96 -20.55
C ASN A 209 -19.18 -6.12 -19.17
N VAL A 210 -19.45 -5.25 -18.19
CA VAL A 210 -18.92 -5.36 -16.83
C VAL A 210 -20.05 -5.47 -15.82
N SER A 211 -19.93 -6.40 -14.89
CA SER A 211 -20.85 -6.52 -13.77
C SER A 211 -20.13 -6.74 -12.44
N LEU A 212 -20.72 -6.24 -11.37
CA LEU A 212 -20.27 -6.43 -9.99
C LEU A 212 -21.21 -7.42 -9.30
N VAL A 213 -20.65 -8.51 -8.79
CA VAL A 213 -21.37 -9.51 -8.00
C VAL A 213 -20.98 -9.36 -6.54
N LYS A 214 -21.96 -9.04 -5.70
CA LYS A 214 -21.75 -9.00 -4.25
C LYS A 214 -21.73 -10.42 -3.70
N GLY A 215 -20.55 -10.90 -3.29
CA GLY A 215 -20.39 -12.26 -2.79
C GLY A 215 -19.06 -12.47 -2.09
N PHE A 216 -19.03 -13.43 -1.18
CA PHE A 216 -17.81 -13.85 -0.50
C PHE A 216 -17.17 -14.98 -1.30
N ALA A 217 -16.00 -14.73 -1.89
CA ALA A 217 -15.24 -15.74 -2.61
C ALA A 217 -14.69 -16.78 -1.61
N ARG A 218 -15.04 -18.04 -1.85
CA ARG A 218 -14.66 -19.16 -0.98
C ARG A 218 -13.40 -19.84 -1.47
N ARG A 219 -13.37 -20.17 -2.77
CA ARG A 219 -12.23 -20.81 -3.46
C ARG A 219 -12.39 -20.69 -4.98
N VAL A 220 -11.30 -20.92 -5.69
CA VAL A 220 -11.31 -21.15 -7.15
C VAL A 220 -11.76 -22.60 -7.40
N VAL A 221 -12.60 -22.81 -8.38
CA VAL A 221 -13.00 -24.17 -8.84
C VAL A 221 -12.02 -24.59 -9.92
N ILE A 222 -11.33 -25.72 -9.68
CA ILE A 222 -10.28 -26.24 -10.55
C ILE A 222 -10.66 -27.66 -11.00
N GLU A 223 -10.68 -27.87 -12.31
CA GLU A 223 -10.91 -29.18 -12.94
C GLU A 223 -9.77 -29.46 -13.92
N ASN A 224 -9.16 -30.63 -13.85
CA ASN A 224 -8.06 -31.05 -14.73
C ASN A 224 -6.93 -29.99 -14.84
N GLN A 225 -6.46 -29.49 -13.70
CA GLN A 225 -5.44 -28.45 -13.58
C GLN A 225 -5.83 -27.09 -14.24
N ARG A 226 -7.11 -26.85 -14.49
CA ARG A 226 -7.61 -25.61 -15.07
C ARG A 226 -8.63 -24.94 -14.16
N ALA A 227 -8.48 -23.64 -13.93
CA ALA A 227 -9.49 -22.84 -13.24
C ALA A 227 -10.70 -22.60 -14.17
N ILE A 228 -11.89 -22.97 -13.72
CA ILE A 228 -13.14 -22.88 -14.48
C ILE A 228 -14.14 -21.88 -13.89
N GLY A 229 -13.86 -21.35 -12.70
CA GLY A 229 -14.75 -20.41 -12.03
C GLY A 229 -14.40 -20.20 -10.56
N VAL A 230 -15.29 -19.51 -9.88
CA VAL A 230 -15.14 -19.17 -8.45
C VAL A 230 -16.39 -19.60 -7.69
N GLU A 231 -16.22 -20.39 -6.65
CA GLU A 231 -17.26 -20.68 -5.67
C GLU A 231 -17.44 -19.49 -4.75
N ILE A 232 -18.64 -18.94 -4.73
CA ILE A 232 -18.99 -17.79 -3.89
C ILE A 232 -20.16 -18.10 -2.97
N GLU A 233 -20.21 -17.42 -1.84
CA GLU A 233 -21.42 -17.34 -1.03
C GLU A 233 -22.07 -15.97 -1.24
N ALA A 234 -23.27 -15.97 -1.82
CA ALA A 234 -24.08 -14.79 -2.06
C ALA A 234 -25.52 -15.05 -1.62
N ASN A 235 -26.13 -14.11 -0.90
CA ASN A 235 -27.51 -14.25 -0.38
C ASN A 235 -27.72 -15.55 0.44
N LYS A 236 -26.70 -15.96 1.22
CA LYS A 236 -26.68 -17.22 2.00
C LYS A 236 -26.73 -18.50 1.16
N GLN A 237 -26.48 -18.42 -0.14
CA GLN A 237 -26.40 -19.57 -1.04
C GLN A 237 -25.01 -19.68 -1.63
N ILE A 238 -24.55 -20.92 -1.78
CA ILE A 238 -23.29 -21.23 -2.46
C ILE A 238 -23.59 -21.41 -3.94
N GLN A 239 -22.86 -20.73 -4.80
CA GLN A 239 -22.97 -20.81 -6.24
C GLN A 239 -21.61 -20.63 -6.91
N VAL A 240 -21.50 -21.06 -8.16
CA VAL A 240 -20.28 -20.90 -8.96
C VAL A 240 -20.49 -19.79 -9.99
N VAL A 241 -19.56 -18.85 -10.03
CA VAL A 241 -19.40 -17.88 -11.12
C VAL A 241 -18.40 -18.47 -12.10
N LYS A 242 -18.85 -18.79 -13.32
CA LYS A 242 -18.00 -19.45 -14.33
C LYS A 242 -17.13 -18.45 -15.09
N ALA A 243 -15.88 -18.82 -15.33
CA ALA A 243 -14.95 -18.10 -16.19
C ALA A 243 -14.73 -18.90 -17.48
N ARG A 244 -15.04 -18.30 -18.63
CA ARG A 244 -14.77 -18.94 -19.93
C ARG A 244 -13.30 -18.93 -20.30
N ARG A 245 -12.57 -17.91 -19.87
CA ARG A 245 -11.12 -17.73 -20.16
C ARG A 245 -10.29 -17.87 -18.91
N GLU A 246 -10.38 -16.92 -17.98
CA GLU A 246 -9.50 -16.92 -16.81
C GLU A 246 -10.20 -16.41 -15.53
N VAL A 247 -9.77 -16.96 -14.39
CA VAL A 247 -10.02 -16.44 -13.05
C VAL A 247 -8.79 -15.62 -12.62
N ILE A 248 -9.02 -14.42 -12.08
CA ILE A 248 -7.96 -13.52 -11.65
C ILE A 248 -8.17 -13.21 -10.16
N VAL A 249 -7.22 -13.60 -9.32
CA VAL A 249 -7.23 -13.31 -7.89
C VAL A 249 -6.55 -11.95 -7.67
N ALA A 250 -7.30 -11.01 -7.10
CA ALA A 250 -6.85 -9.66 -6.76
C ALA A 250 -7.36 -9.26 -5.35
N ALA A 251 -7.22 -10.20 -4.40
CA ALA A 251 -7.84 -10.14 -3.09
C ALA A 251 -6.89 -9.64 -1.96
N SER A 252 -5.77 -9.00 -2.32
CA SER A 252 -4.73 -8.50 -1.41
C SER A 252 -3.78 -9.59 -0.89
N SER A 253 -2.61 -9.19 -0.43
CA SER A 253 -1.54 -10.06 0.11
C SER A 253 -1.95 -10.97 1.27
N ILE A 254 -3.12 -10.77 1.85
CA ILE A 254 -3.64 -11.64 2.92
C ILE A 254 -4.67 -12.64 2.36
N ASN A 255 -5.64 -12.18 1.57
CA ASN A 255 -6.69 -13.06 1.06
C ASN A 255 -6.27 -13.82 -0.21
N SER A 256 -5.38 -13.29 -1.05
CA SER A 256 -4.96 -13.99 -2.27
C SER A 256 -4.30 -15.33 -1.98
N PRO A 257 -3.27 -15.42 -1.11
CA PRO A 257 -2.71 -16.72 -0.73
C PRO A 257 -3.72 -17.62 -0.01
N LYS A 258 -4.59 -17.05 0.83
CA LYS A 258 -5.67 -17.81 1.50
C LYS A 258 -6.60 -18.48 0.50
N ILE A 259 -7.04 -17.74 -0.54
CA ILE A 259 -7.91 -18.28 -1.60
C ILE A 259 -7.19 -19.38 -2.37
N LEU A 260 -5.91 -19.21 -2.71
CA LEU A 260 -5.12 -20.26 -3.36
C LEU A 260 -5.05 -21.53 -2.51
N MET A 261 -4.71 -21.40 -1.21
CA MET A 261 -4.64 -22.54 -0.30
C MET A 261 -5.99 -23.25 -0.16
N LEU A 262 -7.08 -22.53 0.01
CA LEU A 262 -8.44 -23.09 0.05
C LEU A 262 -8.84 -23.77 -1.27
N SER A 263 -8.17 -23.44 -2.37
CA SER A 263 -8.36 -24.05 -3.69
C SER A 263 -7.43 -25.24 -3.94
N GLY A 264 -6.64 -25.65 -2.96
CA GLY A 264 -5.69 -26.76 -3.07
C GLY A 264 -4.33 -26.39 -3.69
N ILE A 265 -3.98 -25.09 -3.74
CA ILE A 265 -2.71 -24.59 -4.27
C ILE A 265 -1.93 -23.97 -3.11
N GLY A 266 -0.81 -24.58 -2.72
CA GLY A 266 0.00 -24.08 -1.60
C GLY A 266 0.92 -25.13 -1.02
N PRO A 267 1.53 -24.90 0.16
CA PRO A 267 2.40 -25.86 0.81
C PRO A 267 1.67 -27.19 1.09
N GLY A 268 2.08 -28.25 0.41
CA GLY A 268 1.34 -29.53 0.38
C GLY A 268 1.08 -30.11 1.76
N ALA A 269 2.07 -30.12 2.66
CA ALA A 269 1.91 -30.62 4.03
C ALA A 269 0.85 -29.81 4.80
N HIS A 270 0.92 -28.46 4.73
CA HIS A 270 -0.04 -27.58 5.40
C HIS A 270 -1.48 -27.76 4.87
N LEU A 271 -1.64 -27.96 3.55
CA LEU A 271 -2.95 -28.26 2.97
C LEU A 271 -3.51 -29.57 3.49
N GLN A 272 -2.69 -30.62 3.56
CA GLN A 272 -3.09 -31.95 4.08
C GLN A 272 -3.48 -31.87 5.57
N GLU A 273 -2.73 -31.16 6.40
CA GLU A 273 -3.06 -30.89 7.81
C GLU A 273 -4.43 -30.23 7.97
N ASN A 274 -4.83 -29.40 7.02
CA ASN A 274 -6.15 -28.77 6.98
C ASN A 274 -7.23 -29.59 6.25
N GLY A 275 -6.93 -30.84 5.86
CA GLY A 275 -7.86 -31.72 5.15
C GLY A 275 -8.18 -31.24 3.72
N ILE A 276 -7.34 -30.40 3.12
CA ILE A 276 -7.52 -29.88 1.77
C ILE A 276 -6.72 -30.74 0.78
N LYS A 277 -7.41 -31.19 -0.28
CA LYS A 277 -6.75 -31.95 -1.36
C LYS A 277 -5.72 -31.07 -2.06
N VAL A 278 -4.47 -31.54 -2.13
CA VAL A 278 -3.40 -30.86 -2.87
C VAL A 278 -3.64 -31.03 -4.37
N ILE A 279 -3.82 -29.91 -5.07
CA ILE A 279 -3.91 -29.82 -6.54
C ILE A 279 -2.55 -29.43 -7.10
N ALA A 280 -1.90 -28.43 -6.49
CA ALA A 280 -0.54 -28.03 -6.83
C ALA A 280 0.24 -27.74 -5.55
N ASP A 281 1.34 -28.48 -5.33
CA ASP A 281 2.26 -28.18 -4.24
C ASP A 281 3.13 -26.99 -4.63
N ARG A 282 2.85 -25.84 -3.97
CA ARG A 282 3.56 -24.58 -4.19
C ARG A 282 3.94 -23.97 -2.84
N PRO A 283 5.12 -24.33 -2.32
CA PRO A 283 5.59 -23.90 -0.99
C PRO A 283 5.63 -22.36 -0.80
N GLY A 284 5.80 -21.61 -1.89
CA GLY A 284 5.84 -20.14 -1.86
C GLY A 284 4.51 -19.48 -1.51
N VAL A 285 3.36 -20.17 -1.64
CA VAL A 285 2.06 -19.56 -1.33
C VAL A 285 1.95 -19.24 0.16
N GLY A 286 1.74 -17.98 0.46
CA GLY A 286 1.67 -17.42 1.81
C GLY A 286 3.04 -17.09 2.42
N GLY A 287 4.14 -17.50 1.82
CA GLY A 287 5.50 -17.12 2.26
C GLY A 287 5.88 -15.69 1.86
N ASN A 288 7.09 -15.27 2.24
CA ASN A 288 7.69 -13.99 1.86
C ASN A 288 6.84 -12.75 2.22
N LEU A 289 5.96 -12.82 3.23
CA LEU A 289 5.20 -11.66 3.69
C LEU A 289 6.16 -10.56 4.13
N GLN A 290 5.98 -9.37 3.58
CA GLN A 290 6.74 -8.15 3.84
C GLN A 290 5.79 -7.02 4.16
N ASP A 291 6.26 -6.06 4.96
CA ASP A 291 5.52 -4.83 5.27
C ASP A 291 6.51 -3.73 5.66
N HIS A 292 6.06 -2.49 5.68
CA HIS A 292 6.76 -1.38 6.30
C HIS A 292 6.30 -1.20 7.74
N LEU A 293 7.25 -1.04 8.65
CA LEU A 293 7.01 -0.52 9.99
C LEU A 293 7.36 0.96 10.04
N GLU A 294 6.71 1.69 10.93
CA GLU A 294 7.00 3.09 11.19
C GLU A 294 6.94 3.42 12.68
N LEU A 295 7.59 4.53 13.06
CA LEU A 295 7.50 5.17 14.37
C LEU A 295 6.90 6.55 14.24
N TYR A 296 6.20 7.00 15.29
CA TYR A 296 5.69 8.36 15.40
C TYR A 296 6.59 9.15 16.35
N ILE A 297 7.48 9.96 15.79
CA ILE A 297 8.32 10.89 16.56
C ILE A 297 7.54 12.20 16.69
N GLN A 298 7.22 12.56 17.93
CA GLN A 298 6.30 13.65 18.23
C GLN A 298 6.97 14.77 19.01
N GLN A 299 6.70 16.00 18.61
CA GLN A 299 7.23 17.22 19.21
C GLN A 299 6.05 18.14 19.61
N GLU A 300 6.14 18.76 20.80
CA GLU A 300 5.22 19.81 21.21
C GLU A 300 5.40 21.04 20.31
N ALA A 301 4.31 21.70 19.98
CA ALA A 301 4.33 22.96 19.28
C ALA A 301 4.06 24.12 20.27
N THR A 302 4.95 25.12 20.28
CA THR A 302 4.82 26.31 21.14
C THR A 302 3.73 27.28 20.68
N LYS A 303 3.22 27.10 19.45
CA LYS A 303 2.17 27.94 18.88
C LYS A 303 0.92 27.11 18.56
N PRO A 304 -0.29 27.66 18.70
CA PRO A 304 -1.55 26.96 18.47
C PRO A 304 -1.89 26.86 16.96
N ILE A 305 -0.94 26.48 16.11
CA ILE A 305 -1.08 26.40 14.65
C ILE A 305 -1.30 24.98 14.13
N THR A 306 -1.36 24.01 15.01
CA THR A 306 -1.49 22.60 14.64
C THR A 306 -2.95 22.16 14.54
N LEU A 307 -3.19 21.05 13.88
CA LEU A 307 -4.54 20.48 13.74
C LEU A 307 -5.18 20.09 15.08
N ASN A 308 -4.40 19.99 16.16
CA ASN A 308 -4.93 19.72 17.49
C ASN A 308 -6.00 20.75 17.92
N SER A 309 -5.90 22.02 17.46
CA SER A 309 -6.89 23.07 17.72
C SER A 309 -8.30 22.76 17.21
N VAL A 310 -8.40 21.94 16.16
CA VAL A 310 -9.66 21.62 15.47
C VAL A 310 -10.18 20.20 15.72
N LEU A 311 -9.57 19.47 16.65
CA LEU A 311 -10.01 18.11 17.02
C LEU A 311 -11.21 18.06 17.95
N ASN A 312 -11.72 19.20 18.44
CA ASN A 312 -12.92 19.27 19.26
C ASN A 312 -14.18 18.98 18.41
N PRO A 313 -15.30 18.52 19.04
CA PRO A 313 -16.51 18.13 18.31
C PRO A 313 -17.12 19.24 17.44
N PHE A 314 -17.13 20.49 17.93
CA PHE A 314 -17.68 21.62 17.20
C PHE A 314 -16.89 21.91 15.91
N SER A 315 -15.58 22.01 16.02
CA SER A 315 -14.70 22.21 14.83
C SER A 315 -14.82 21.06 13.84
N LYS A 316 -14.87 19.81 14.32
CA LYS A 316 -15.10 18.64 13.45
C LYS A 316 -16.43 18.72 12.70
N ALA A 317 -17.51 19.16 13.37
CA ALA A 317 -18.81 19.34 12.74
C ALA A 317 -18.76 20.45 11.66
N MET A 318 -18.10 21.58 11.95
CA MET A 318 -17.94 22.67 10.98
C MET A 318 -17.09 22.25 9.77
N ILE A 319 -15.97 21.54 9.99
CA ILE A 319 -15.13 21.00 8.93
C ILE A 319 -15.93 20.00 8.07
N GLY A 320 -16.70 19.12 8.72
CA GLY A 320 -17.56 18.17 8.05
C GLY A 320 -18.64 18.86 7.21
N ALA A 321 -19.30 19.89 7.73
CA ALA A 321 -20.31 20.67 7.03
C ALA A 321 -19.69 21.42 5.81
N GLN A 322 -18.57 22.10 6.03
CA GLN A 322 -17.84 22.78 4.95
C GLN A 322 -17.48 21.80 3.82
N TRP A 323 -16.95 20.65 4.19
CA TRP A 323 -16.63 19.63 3.18
C TRP A 323 -17.90 19.06 2.52
N LEU A 324 -18.96 18.79 3.29
CA LEU A 324 -20.20 18.21 2.76
C LEU A 324 -20.83 19.08 1.68
N PHE A 325 -20.87 20.40 1.89
CA PHE A 325 -21.50 21.33 0.96
C PHE A 325 -20.56 21.84 -0.15
N PHE A 326 -19.29 22.09 0.17
CA PHE A 326 -18.37 22.77 -0.74
C PHE A 326 -17.16 21.94 -1.19
N LYS A 327 -16.87 20.78 -0.53
CA LYS A 327 -15.68 19.95 -0.80
C LYS A 327 -14.36 20.72 -0.64
N THR A 328 -14.31 21.66 0.28
CA THR A 328 -13.15 22.53 0.55
C THR A 328 -12.75 22.53 2.02
N GLY A 329 -11.71 23.28 2.36
CA GLY A 329 -11.20 23.42 3.72
C GLY A 329 -10.42 22.22 4.23
N LEU A 330 -10.28 22.12 5.54
CA LEU A 330 -9.49 21.06 6.20
C LEU A 330 -10.05 19.65 5.94
N GLY A 331 -11.33 19.54 5.58
CA GLY A 331 -11.93 18.25 5.20
C GLY A 331 -11.44 17.71 3.87
N ALA A 332 -10.90 18.56 2.99
CA ALA A 332 -10.56 18.25 1.61
C ALA A 332 -9.10 17.81 1.40
N THR A 333 -8.33 17.60 2.46
CA THR A 333 -6.94 17.12 2.42
C THR A 333 -6.72 15.99 3.42
N ASN A 334 -5.75 15.11 3.15
CA ASN A 334 -5.33 14.05 4.08
C ASN A 334 -4.33 14.57 5.13
N HIS A 335 -3.91 15.81 5.04
CA HIS A 335 -2.90 16.48 5.90
C HIS A 335 -1.48 15.91 5.82
N PHE A 336 -1.20 14.94 4.99
CA PHE A 336 0.16 14.54 4.64
C PHE A 336 0.58 15.36 3.41
N GLU A 337 1.26 16.49 3.63
CA GLU A 337 1.57 17.44 2.56
C GLU A 337 3.08 17.68 2.37
N ALA A 338 3.93 17.10 3.24
CA ALA A 338 5.38 17.08 3.08
C ALA A 338 5.92 15.68 3.39
N ALA A 339 6.94 15.30 2.65
CA ALA A 339 7.63 14.01 2.74
C ALA A 339 9.14 14.18 2.67
N ALA A 340 9.87 13.14 3.02
CA ALA A 340 11.25 12.99 2.63
C ALA A 340 11.55 11.53 2.32
N PHE A 341 12.47 11.34 1.37
CA PHE A 341 13.11 10.08 1.07
C PHE A 341 14.62 10.30 1.20
N VAL A 342 15.25 9.63 2.13
CA VAL A 342 16.65 9.85 2.44
C VAL A 342 17.39 8.53 2.58
N ARG A 343 18.72 8.58 2.43
CA ARG A 343 19.58 7.43 2.67
C ARG A 343 19.99 7.39 4.14
N SER A 344 20.03 6.19 4.70
CA SER A 344 20.42 5.99 6.10
C SER A 344 21.91 6.17 6.35
N GLN A 345 22.75 5.87 5.36
CA GLN A 345 24.20 5.89 5.49
C GLN A 345 24.89 5.91 4.13
N ALA A 346 26.19 6.23 4.14
CA ALA A 346 27.04 6.03 2.97
C ALA A 346 27.07 4.54 2.58
N GLY A 347 27.17 4.26 1.28
CA GLY A 347 27.10 2.91 0.72
C GLY A 347 25.68 2.45 0.34
N VAL A 348 24.65 3.20 0.70
CA VAL A 348 23.25 2.98 0.26
C VAL A 348 23.02 3.79 -1.00
N ASP A 349 22.72 3.12 -2.12
CA ASP A 349 22.68 3.73 -3.45
C ASP A 349 21.39 4.49 -3.77
N TYR A 350 20.30 4.24 -3.04
CA TYR A 350 19.03 4.97 -3.16
C TYR A 350 18.31 5.03 -1.81
N PRO A 351 17.37 5.97 -1.62
CA PRO A 351 16.69 6.18 -0.35
C PRO A 351 16.16 4.89 0.26
N ASP A 352 16.35 4.72 1.57
CA ASP A 352 15.88 3.58 2.35
C ASP A 352 15.09 3.98 3.60
N ILE A 353 14.91 5.29 3.82
CA ILE A 353 14.06 5.86 4.87
C ILE A 353 13.02 6.76 4.22
N GLN A 354 11.76 6.63 4.66
CA GLN A 354 10.67 7.53 4.28
C GLN A 354 10.16 8.30 5.49
N TYR A 355 9.84 9.57 5.27
CA TYR A 355 9.13 10.44 6.19
C TYR A 355 7.77 10.85 5.63
N HIS A 356 6.74 10.77 6.48
CA HIS A 356 5.48 11.47 6.30
C HIS A 356 5.35 12.50 7.42
N PHE A 357 5.23 13.77 7.08
CA PHE A 357 5.12 14.82 8.08
C PHE A 357 3.68 15.33 8.19
N ILE A 358 3.21 15.51 9.44
CA ILE A 358 1.88 16.03 9.73
C ILE A 358 1.94 17.08 10.85
N PRO A 359 1.24 18.25 10.71
CA PRO A 359 1.17 19.28 11.74
C PRO A 359 0.16 18.93 12.83
N ALA A 360 0.28 17.75 13.42
CA ALA A 360 -0.56 17.25 14.51
C ALA A 360 0.20 16.17 15.30
N ALA A 361 -0.01 16.11 16.60
CA ALA A 361 0.40 14.97 17.43
C ALA A 361 -0.82 14.07 17.64
N VAL A 362 -0.96 13.02 16.85
CA VAL A 362 -2.12 12.12 16.81
C VAL A 362 -1.71 10.65 16.80
N ARG A 363 -2.67 9.77 17.07
CA ARG A 363 -2.54 8.32 16.97
C ARG A 363 -3.64 7.79 16.05
N TYR A 364 -3.32 6.75 15.27
CA TYR A 364 -4.28 6.11 14.35
C TYR A 364 -4.94 4.85 14.92
N ASP A 365 -4.46 4.38 16.07
CA ASP A 365 -4.97 3.20 16.78
C ASP A 365 -6.31 3.47 17.53
N GLY A 366 -6.96 4.58 17.28
CA GLY A 366 -8.21 5.00 17.94
C GLY A 366 -8.05 5.55 19.35
N LYS A 367 -6.82 5.59 19.89
CA LYS A 367 -6.54 6.20 21.20
C LYS A 367 -6.54 7.73 21.10
N LYS A 368 -6.68 8.40 22.26
CA LYS A 368 -6.72 9.87 22.29
C LYS A 368 -5.40 10.48 21.81
N ALA A 369 -5.51 11.50 20.98
CA ALA A 369 -4.39 12.37 20.60
C ALA A 369 -3.79 13.06 21.84
N ALA A 370 -2.57 13.58 21.70
CA ALA A 370 -1.96 14.44 22.72
C ALA A 370 -2.89 15.60 23.06
N LYS A 371 -2.95 16.00 24.33
CA LYS A 371 -3.78 17.13 24.78
C LYS A 371 -3.18 18.48 24.36
N SER A 372 -1.87 18.55 24.18
CA SER A 372 -1.12 19.73 23.75
C SER A 372 -1.06 19.85 22.24
N HIS A 373 -0.78 21.04 21.74
CA HIS A 373 -0.40 21.25 20.35
C HIS A 373 0.89 20.51 20.05
N GLY A 374 0.98 19.87 18.91
CA GLY A 374 2.17 19.14 18.49
C GLY A 374 2.18 18.85 17.00
N PHE A 375 3.34 18.43 16.53
CA PHE A 375 3.56 17.92 15.17
C PHE A 375 4.34 16.61 15.23
N GLN A 376 4.30 15.84 14.16
CA GLN A 376 4.97 14.54 14.14
C GLN A 376 5.51 14.19 12.77
N ALA A 377 6.55 13.38 12.78
CA ALA A 377 7.00 12.61 11.64
C ALA A 377 6.66 11.13 11.85
N HIS A 378 6.06 10.51 10.83
CA HIS A 378 6.05 9.07 10.67
C HIS A 378 7.32 8.71 9.93
N VAL A 379 8.15 7.87 10.50
CA VAL A 379 9.44 7.50 9.92
C VAL A 379 9.69 6.02 10.06
N GLY A 380 10.21 5.42 9.01
CA GLY A 380 10.61 4.03 9.03
C GLY A 380 11.50 3.64 7.87
N PRO A 381 12.27 2.55 8.05
CA PRO A 381 13.05 1.97 6.97
C PRO A 381 12.15 1.31 5.93
N MET A 382 12.53 1.41 4.66
CA MET A 382 11.71 0.92 3.53
C MET A 382 12.05 -0.50 3.11
N ARG A 383 13.11 -1.10 3.59
CA ARG A 383 13.63 -2.36 3.07
C ARG A 383 14.01 -3.37 4.16
N SER A 384 13.13 -3.53 5.17
CA SER A 384 13.32 -4.54 6.22
C SER A 384 13.69 -5.90 5.63
N LYS A 385 14.61 -6.58 6.27
CA LYS A 385 15.03 -7.95 5.93
C LYS A 385 14.18 -9.03 6.61
N SER A 386 13.35 -8.66 7.58
CA SER A 386 12.40 -9.57 8.21
C SER A 386 11.39 -10.10 7.21
N ARG A 387 11.04 -11.38 7.32
CA ARG A 387 10.08 -12.05 6.44
C ARG A 387 9.08 -12.85 7.27
N GLY A 388 7.83 -12.75 6.85
CA GLY A 388 6.72 -13.40 7.49
C GLY A 388 5.95 -14.34 6.57
N SER A 389 4.76 -14.72 7.02
CA SER A 389 3.89 -15.65 6.31
C SER A 389 2.41 -15.42 6.61
N VAL A 390 1.58 -15.88 5.67
CA VAL A 390 0.13 -16.04 5.80
C VAL A 390 -0.19 -17.52 5.61
N SER A 391 -0.90 -18.14 6.55
CA SER A 391 -1.32 -19.53 6.44
C SER A 391 -2.77 -19.74 6.85
N LEU A 392 -3.36 -20.87 6.53
CA LEU A 392 -4.72 -21.20 6.94
C LEU A 392 -4.76 -21.49 8.45
N ARG A 393 -5.79 -21.02 9.12
CA ARG A 393 -6.12 -21.43 10.49
C ARG A 393 -7.01 -22.68 10.50
N SER A 394 -7.80 -22.85 9.45
CA SER A 394 -8.69 -23.99 9.25
C SER A 394 -9.17 -24.02 7.79
N PRO A 395 -9.84 -25.09 7.33
CA PRO A 395 -10.42 -25.17 6.00
C PRO A 395 -11.69 -24.31 5.83
N ASP A 396 -12.19 -23.68 6.89
CA ASP A 396 -13.34 -22.77 6.79
C ASP A 396 -12.93 -21.46 6.08
N PRO A 397 -13.53 -21.14 4.92
CA PRO A 397 -13.25 -19.91 4.21
C PRO A 397 -13.56 -18.63 5.01
N ARG A 398 -14.42 -18.72 6.04
CA ARG A 398 -14.75 -17.60 6.92
C ARG A 398 -13.71 -17.37 8.03
N ALA A 399 -12.92 -18.37 8.38
CA ALA A 399 -11.88 -18.22 9.38
C ALA A 399 -10.83 -17.19 8.92
N LYS A 400 -10.41 -16.32 9.83
CA LYS A 400 -9.28 -15.41 9.57
C LYS A 400 -7.99 -16.22 9.44
N PRO A 401 -7.10 -15.90 8.49
CA PRO A 401 -5.83 -16.60 8.37
C PRO A 401 -4.91 -16.32 9.57
N VAL A 402 -3.89 -17.15 9.74
CA VAL A 402 -2.75 -16.89 10.61
C VAL A 402 -1.83 -15.94 9.86
N ILE A 403 -1.51 -14.79 10.45
CA ILE A 403 -0.66 -13.75 9.87
C ILE A 403 0.52 -13.54 10.82
N ARG A 404 1.72 -13.82 10.38
CA ARG A 404 2.97 -13.57 11.12
C ARG A 404 3.86 -12.74 10.25
N PHE A 405 4.10 -11.51 10.65
CA PHE A 405 5.04 -10.65 9.94
C PHE A 405 6.49 -10.97 10.31
N ASN A 406 6.68 -11.49 11.52
CA ASN A 406 8.00 -11.73 12.08
C ASN A 406 8.85 -10.45 12.11
N TYR A 407 8.19 -9.33 12.44
CA TYR A 407 8.81 -8.00 12.49
C TYR A 407 10.02 -7.98 13.41
N MET A 408 11.04 -7.20 13.04
CA MET A 408 12.26 -6.99 13.84
C MET A 408 13.06 -8.28 14.10
N SER A 409 12.86 -9.34 13.31
CA SER A 409 13.61 -10.59 13.43
C SER A 409 15.04 -10.48 12.90
N HIS A 410 15.34 -9.47 12.06
CA HIS A 410 16.67 -9.22 11.55
C HIS A 410 17.38 -8.12 12.36
N PRO A 411 18.67 -8.30 12.73
CA PRO A 411 19.41 -7.30 13.52
C PRO A 411 19.46 -5.91 12.90
N ASP A 412 19.55 -5.83 11.57
CA ASP A 412 19.62 -4.55 10.86
C ASP A 412 18.36 -3.71 11.07
N ASP A 413 17.18 -4.33 11.20
CA ASP A 413 15.93 -3.58 11.43
C ASP A 413 16.02 -2.71 12.69
N TRP A 414 16.68 -3.19 13.75
CA TRP A 414 16.88 -2.44 14.99
C TRP A 414 17.81 -1.25 14.81
N SER A 415 18.94 -1.46 14.15
CA SER A 415 19.92 -0.37 13.90
C SER A 415 19.33 0.71 12.99
N GLU A 416 18.55 0.32 11.96
CA GLU A 416 17.87 1.24 11.06
C GLU A 416 16.82 2.08 11.80
N PHE A 417 16.02 1.48 12.70
CA PHE A 417 15.07 2.23 13.51
C PHE A 417 15.72 3.16 14.52
N ARG A 418 16.79 2.74 15.20
CA ARG A 418 17.56 3.65 16.07
C ARG A 418 18.08 4.84 15.28
N HIS A 419 18.58 4.60 14.06
CA HIS A 419 19.00 5.67 13.16
C HIS A 419 17.84 6.61 12.81
N CYS A 420 16.67 6.08 12.44
CA CYS A 420 15.48 6.89 12.16
C CYS A 420 15.12 7.83 13.31
N ILE A 421 15.19 7.37 14.58
CA ILE A 421 14.89 8.22 15.74
C ILE A 421 15.92 9.34 15.87
N ARG A 422 17.23 9.01 15.79
CA ARG A 422 18.32 9.99 15.91
C ARG A 422 18.27 11.03 14.80
N LEU A 423 18.07 10.58 13.57
CA LEU A 423 17.94 11.45 12.40
C LEU A 423 16.74 12.39 12.53
N THR A 424 15.59 11.89 13.00
CA THR A 424 14.41 12.74 13.21
C THR A 424 14.67 13.81 14.27
N ARG A 425 15.38 13.47 15.35
CA ARG A 425 15.80 14.45 16.37
C ARG A 425 16.74 15.50 15.79
N GLU A 426 17.69 15.11 14.94
CA GLU A 426 18.58 16.03 14.24
C GLU A 426 17.78 17.01 13.37
N ILE A 427 16.82 16.51 12.56
CA ILE A 427 15.98 17.33 11.69
C ILE A 427 15.10 18.27 12.54
N PHE A 428 14.41 17.76 13.56
CA PHE A 428 13.57 18.59 14.42
C PHE A 428 14.40 19.57 15.28
N GLY A 429 15.70 19.30 15.48
CA GLY A 429 16.66 20.17 16.17
C GLY A 429 17.10 21.39 15.38
N GLN A 430 16.83 21.46 14.07
CA GLN A 430 17.29 22.55 13.21
C GLN A 430 16.60 23.87 13.48
N GLN A 431 17.27 24.97 13.12
CA GLN A 431 16.84 26.36 13.36
C GLN A 431 15.45 26.65 12.76
N ALA A 432 15.09 26.00 11.66
CA ALA A 432 13.79 26.15 11.03
C ALA A 432 12.60 25.86 11.96
N PHE A 433 12.82 25.04 13.00
CA PHE A 433 11.81 24.72 14.01
C PHE A 433 11.88 25.58 15.27
N ASP A 434 12.88 26.47 15.47
CA ASP A 434 13.05 27.23 16.73
C ASP A 434 11.81 28.05 17.10
N GLY A 435 11.11 28.59 16.11
CA GLY A 435 9.87 29.34 16.34
C GLY A 435 8.65 28.50 16.67
N PHE A 436 8.76 27.16 16.63
CA PHE A 436 7.62 26.23 16.73
C PHE A 436 7.86 25.09 17.73
N ARG A 437 9.11 24.70 17.95
CA ARG A 437 9.51 23.52 18.72
C ARG A 437 9.37 23.75 20.21
N GLY A 438 8.59 22.87 20.89
CA GLY A 438 8.55 22.71 22.33
C GLY A 438 9.30 21.47 22.78
N LYS A 439 8.80 20.75 23.80
CA LYS A 439 9.40 19.52 24.31
C LYS A 439 9.14 18.34 23.39
N GLU A 440 10.06 17.37 23.35
CA GLU A 440 9.81 16.08 22.72
C GLU A 440 8.74 15.31 23.49
N ILE A 441 7.67 14.89 22.80
CA ILE A 441 6.54 14.12 23.36
C ILE A 441 6.84 12.63 23.29
N SER A 442 7.36 12.17 22.14
CA SER A 442 7.64 10.76 21.84
C SER A 442 8.88 10.66 20.95
N PRO A 443 9.85 9.83 21.31
CA PRO A 443 9.96 8.94 22.48
C PRO A 443 10.11 9.63 23.84
N GLY A 444 10.47 10.90 23.89
CA GLY A 444 10.82 11.65 25.07
C GLY A 444 12.32 11.76 25.29
N SER A 445 12.77 12.93 25.80
CA SER A 445 14.20 13.28 25.90
C SER A 445 15.03 12.37 26.84
N HIS A 446 14.36 11.52 27.63
CA HIS A 446 15.03 10.55 28.50
C HIS A 446 15.46 9.27 27.78
N VAL A 447 14.93 8.99 26.60
CA VAL A 447 15.28 7.81 25.78
C VAL A 447 16.49 8.13 24.92
N GLN A 448 17.69 7.68 25.29
CA GLN A 448 18.96 8.07 24.65
C GLN A 448 19.83 6.89 24.24
N THR A 449 19.98 5.88 25.10
CA THR A 449 20.84 4.73 24.85
C THR A 449 20.20 3.78 23.83
N ASP A 450 21.00 2.90 23.22
CA ASP A 450 20.49 1.89 22.28
C ASP A 450 19.44 0.99 22.95
N ASP A 451 19.65 0.58 24.19
CA ASP A 451 18.71 -0.27 24.92
C ASP A 451 17.37 0.44 25.19
N GLU A 452 17.40 1.74 25.53
CA GLU A 452 16.20 2.56 25.71
C GLU A 452 15.46 2.77 24.38
N LEU A 453 16.21 3.01 23.29
CA LEU A 453 15.64 3.12 21.95
C LEU A 453 15.01 1.80 21.52
N ASP A 454 15.67 0.66 21.75
CA ASP A 454 15.12 -0.66 21.41
C ASP A 454 13.86 -0.98 22.23
N ALA A 455 13.84 -0.61 23.51
CA ALA A 455 12.62 -0.74 24.33
C ALA A 455 11.47 0.11 23.74
N PHE A 456 11.75 1.36 23.38
CA PHE A 456 10.78 2.25 22.75
C PHE A 456 10.28 1.68 21.40
N ILE A 457 11.18 1.22 20.53
CA ILE A 457 10.85 0.62 19.23
C ILE A 457 9.93 -0.60 19.44
N ARG A 458 10.30 -1.50 20.36
CA ARG A 458 9.51 -2.71 20.71
C ARG A 458 8.08 -2.37 21.08
N ASP A 459 7.89 -1.31 21.85
CA ASP A 459 6.58 -0.93 22.39
C ASP A 459 5.75 -0.05 21.44
N HIS A 460 6.39 0.65 20.47
CA HIS A 460 5.74 1.70 19.68
C HIS A 460 5.81 1.53 18.17
N ALA A 461 6.64 0.61 17.63
CA ALA A 461 6.63 0.35 16.19
C ALA A 461 5.24 -0.13 15.74
N GLU A 462 4.73 0.46 14.67
CA GLU A 462 3.41 0.17 14.10
C GLU A 462 3.55 -0.16 12.61
N SER A 463 2.61 -0.95 12.08
CA SER A 463 2.54 -1.20 10.64
C SER A 463 2.15 0.08 9.90
N ALA A 464 2.81 0.37 8.79
CA ALA A 464 2.38 1.38 7.82
C ALA A 464 1.29 0.84 6.86
N TYR A 465 0.84 -0.40 7.09
CA TYR A 465 -0.23 -1.08 6.35
C TYR A 465 0.09 -1.38 4.89
N HIS A 466 1.33 -1.77 4.60
CA HIS A 466 1.84 -2.08 3.27
C HIS A 466 2.19 -3.58 3.05
N PRO A 467 1.36 -4.56 3.50
CA PRO A 467 1.71 -5.98 3.35
C PRO A 467 1.73 -6.39 1.88
N CYS A 468 2.77 -7.16 1.49
CA CYS A 468 2.96 -7.65 0.12
C CYS A 468 3.74 -8.98 0.09
N GLY A 469 3.91 -9.55 -1.10
CA GLY A 469 4.89 -10.60 -1.38
C GLY A 469 4.45 -12.04 -1.20
N THR A 470 3.25 -12.31 -0.71
CA THR A 470 2.76 -13.65 -0.31
C THR A 470 2.38 -14.60 -1.45
N CYS A 471 2.42 -14.14 -2.69
CA CYS A 471 2.28 -14.94 -3.91
C CYS A 471 3.38 -14.53 -4.89
N ARG A 472 4.63 -14.49 -4.43
CA ARG A 472 5.79 -13.91 -5.08
C ARG A 472 5.89 -14.29 -6.56
N MET A 473 6.10 -13.26 -7.40
CA MET A 473 6.44 -13.43 -8.82
C MET A 473 7.91 -13.85 -8.96
N GLY A 474 8.19 -14.73 -9.91
CA GLY A 474 9.55 -15.11 -10.23
C GLY A 474 9.60 -16.20 -11.31
N ARG A 475 10.73 -16.86 -11.43
CA ARG A 475 10.94 -17.91 -12.43
C ARG A 475 10.10 -19.14 -12.11
N ALA A 476 9.64 -19.85 -13.16
CA ALA A 476 8.79 -21.03 -12.99
C ALA A 476 9.53 -22.21 -12.33
N ASP A 477 10.84 -22.29 -12.47
CA ASP A 477 11.71 -23.30 -11.85
C ASP A 477 12.07 -23.02 -10.38
N ASP A 478 11.77 -21.82 -9.87
CA ASP A 478 11.92 -21.48 -8.47
C ASP A 478 10.67 -21.92 -7.68
N LEU A 479 10.83 -22.88 -6.77
CA LEU A 479 9.74 -23.43 -5.96
C LEU A 479 9.10 -22.40 -5.02
N THR A 480 9.80 -21.30 -4.70
CA THR A 480 9.27 -20.20 -3.90
C THR A 480 8.46 -19.19 -4.72
N SER A 481 8.52 -19.25 -6.05
CA SER A 481 7.67 -18.46 -6.94
C SER A 481 6.27 -19.07 -7.02
N VAL A 482 5.26 -18.22 -6.93
CA VAL A 482 3.84 -18.60 -7.02
C VAL A 482 3.28 -18.27 -8.40
N VAL A 483 3.68 -17.14 -8.95
CA VAL A 483 3.28 -16.71 -10.30
C VAL A 483 4.51 -16.44 -11.15
N ASP A 484 4.35 -16.65 -12.45
CA ASP A 484 5.33 -16.27 -13.44
C ASP A 484 5.28 -14.76 -13.77
N PRO A 485 6.19 -14.21 -14.60
CA PRO A 485 6.19 -12.79 -14.97
C PRO A 485 4.92 -12.31 -15.69
N GLU A 486 4.10 -13.21 -16.22
CA GLU A 486 2.80 -12.87 -16.79
C GLU A 486 1.66 -12.98 -15.75
N CYS A 487 1.99 -13.10 -14.46
CA CYS A 487 1.06 -13.27 -13.34
C CYS A 487 0.29 -14.60 -13.33
N ARG A 488 0.63 -15.59 -14.17
CA ARG A 488 -0.02 -16.90 -14.21
C ARG A 488 0.41 -17.72 -12.98
N VAL A 489 -0.56 -18.35 -12.31
CA VAL A 489 -0.25 -19.28 -11.22
C VAL A 489 0.46 -20.51 -11.82
N ILE A 490 1.68 -20.75 -11.37
CA ILE A 490 2.53 -21.81 -11.93
C ILE A 490 1.91 -23.17 -11.68
N GLY A 491 1.66 -23.93 -12.77
CA GLY A 491 1.07 -25.28 -12.73
C GLY A 491 -0.46 -25.31 -12.81
N ILE A 492 -1.14 -24.18 -12.94
CA ILE A 492 -2.61 -24.12 -13.10
C ILE A 492 -2.99 -23.25 -14.30
N GLU A 493 -3.67 -23.83 -15.25
CA GLU A 493 -4.18 -23.08 -16.41
C GLU A 493 -5.36 -22.17 -16.04
N GLY A 494 -5.49 -21.04 -16.74
CA GLY A 494 -6.63 -20.12 -16.60
C GLY A 494 -6.73 -19.45 -15.22
N LEU A 495 -5.64 -19.40 -14.46
CA LEU A 495 -5.58 -18.76 -13.15
C LEU A 495 -4.41 -17.77 -13.06
N ARG A 496 -4.72 -16.55 -12.61
CA ARG A 496 -3.70 -15.53 -12.29
C ARG A 496 -3.88 -14.97 -10.90
N VAL A 497 -2.78 -14.45 -10.35
CA VAL A 497 -2.81 -13.54 -9.19
C VAL A 497 -2.18 -12.23 -9.64
N ALA A 498 -2.89 -11.12 -9.42
CA ALA A 498 -2.41 -9.80 -9.82
C ALA A 498 -2.84 -8.74 -8.81
N ASP A 499 -2.07 -8.61 -7.74
CA ASP A 499 -2.17 -7.58 -6.70
C ASP A 499 -0.82 -7.48 -5.97
N SER A 500 -0.74 -6.77 -4.84
CA SER A 500 0.51 -6.61 -4.08
C SER A 500 1.09 -7.94 -3.56
N SER A 501 0.33 -9.04 -3.57
CA SER A 501 0.87 -10.34 -3.14
C SER A 501 1.96 -10.87 -4.07
N ILE A 502 1.98 -10.44 -5.34
CA ILE A 502 2.97 -10.93 -6.31
C ILE A 502 4.33 -10.21 -6.22
N PHE A 503 4.45 -9.13 -5.45
CA PHE A 503 5.70 -8.37 -5.38
C PHE A 503 6.85 -9.24 -4.88
N PRO A 504 7.97 -9.34 -5.61
CA PRO A 504 9.15 -10.06 -5.12
C PRO A 504 9.72 -9.43 -3.87
N ARG A 505 9.75 -8.09 -3.85
CA ARG A 505 10.20 -7.25 -2.75
C ARG A 505 9.28 -6.04 -2.60
N VAL A 506 9.10 -5.57 -1.36
CA VAL A 506 8.38 -4.34 -1.08
C VAL A 506 9.08 -3.15 -1.73
N THR A 507 8.33 -2.23 -2.33
CA THR A 507 8.86 -1.02 -2.98
C THR A 507 9.05 0.11 -1.95
N ASN A 508 9.93 1.04 -2.22
CA ASN A 508 10.06 2.25 -1.41
C ASN A 508 8.73 3.01 -1.38
N GLY A 509 8.12 3.13 -0.20
CA GLY A 509 6.91 3.89 0.03
C GLY A 509 5.59 3.13 -0.12
N ASN A 510 4.52 3.87 -0.30
CA ASN A 510 3.15 3.35 -0.23
C ASN A 510 2.79 2.45 -1.42
N LEU A 511 2.07 1.35 -1.20
CA LEU A 511 1.87 0.31 -2.22
C LEU A 511 0.65 0.49 -3.13
N ASN A 512 -0.14 1.58 -3.01
CA ASN A 512 -1.33 1.74 -3.83
C ASN A 512 -1.01 1.92 -5.32
N ALA A 513 -0.06 2.80 -5.66
CA ALA A 513 0.33 3.03 -7.04
C ALA A 513 0.96 1.79 -7.70
N PRO A 514 1.94 1.08 -7.06
CA PRO A 514 2.46 -0.17 -7.60
C PRO A 514 1.39 -1.25 -7.79
N SER A 515 0.39 -1.32 -6.90
CA SER A 515 -0.71 -2.27 -7.04
C SER A 515 -1.61 -1.96 -8.24
N ILE A 516 -1.90 -0.68 -8.49
CA ILE A 516 -2.66 -0.26 -9.68
C ILE A 516 -1.84 -0.53 -10.94
N MET A 517 -0.54 -0.19 -10.94
CA MET A 517 0.39 -0.46 -12.04
C MET A 517 0.42 -1.96 -12.37
N THR A 518 0.42 -2.81 -11.35
CA THR A 518 0.33 -4.26 -11.53
C THR A 518 -0.94 -4.66 -12.28
N GLY A 519 -2.10 -4.10 -11.91
CA GLY A 519 -3.36 -4.34 -12.62
C GLY A 519 -3.36 -3.84 -14.06
N GLU A 520 -2.75 -2.67 -14.30
CA GLU A 520 -2.57 -2.10 -15.63
C GLU A 520 -1.74 -3.03 -16.53
N LYS A 521 -0.57 -3.47 -16.04
CA LYS A 521 0.36 -4.32 -16.81
C LYS A 521 -0.18 -5.74 -16.98
N ALA A 522 -0.72 -6.35 -15.94
CA ALA A 522 -1.33 -7.67 -16.00
C ALA A 522 -2.48 -7.74 -17.04
N SER A 523 -3.23 -6.65 -17.21
CA SER A 523 -4.29 -6.60 -18.22
C SER A 523 -3.77 -6.74 -19.64
N ASP A 524 -2.61 -6.18 -19.97
CA ASP A 524 -2.00 -6.35 -21.29
C ASP A 524 -1.54 -7.79 -21.50
N HIS A 525 -0.93 -8.43 -20.48
CA HIS A 525 -0.58 -9.85 -20.52
C HIS A 525 -1.82 -10.75 -20.70
N ILE A 526 -2.91 -10.50 -19.97
CA ILE A 526 -4.16 -11.28 -20.06
C ILE A 526 -4.78 -11.18 -21.45
N LEU A 527 -4.74 -10.00 -22.08
CA LEU A 527 -5.29 -9.77 -23.41
C LEU A 527 -4.35 -10.16 -24.54
N GLY A 528 -3.11 -10.60 -24.25
CA GLY A 528 -2.09 -10.87 -25.24
C GLY A 528 -1.69 -9.63 -26.05
N ARG A 529 -1.79 -8.45 -25.45
CA ARG A 529 -1.36 -7.19 -26.05
C ARG A 529 0.16 -7.08 -26.01
N THR A 530 0.73 -6.45 -27.02
CA THR A 530 2.15 -6.06 -26.96
C THR A 530 2.36 -5.14 -25.76
N PRO A 531 3.32 -5.43 -24.86
CA PRO A 531 3.66 -4.53 -23.77
C PRO A 531 3.97 -3.11 -24.27
N LEU A 532 3.75 -2.12 -23.43
CA LEU A 532 4.15 -0.75 -23.73
C LEU A 532 5.67 -0.70 -23.94
N ALA A 533 6.12 0.11 -24.89
CA ALA A 533 7.53 0.28 -25.16
C ALA A 533 8.28 0.70 -23.88
N PRO A 534 9.41 0.08 -23.57
CA PRO A 534 10.21 0.44 -22.41
C PRO A 534 10.62 1.92 -22.45
N SER A 535 10.68 2.54 -21.29
CA SER A 535 11.15 3.92 -21.15
C SER A 535 12.68 3.99 -21.26
N ASN A 536 13.19 5.09 -21.76
CA ASN A 536 14.62 5.43 -21.76
C ASN A 536 14.99 6.43 -20.66
N GLN A 537 14.12 6.67 -19.71
CA GLN A 537 14.38 7.57 -18.59
C GLN A 537 15.34 6.91 -17.58
N GLU A 538 16.37 7.66 -17.18
CA GLU A 538 17.36 7.21 -16.20
C GLU A 538 17.11 7.90 -14.84
N PRO A 539 16.96 7.14 -13.74
CA PRO A 539 16.79 7.72 -12.43
C PRO A 539 18.06 8.44 -11.97
N TRP A 540 17.87 9.57 -11.31
CA TRP A 540 18.99 10.21 -10.63
C TRP A 540 19.40 9.39 -9.41
N ILE A 541 20.69 9.10 -9.32
CA ILE A 541 21.33 8.48 -8.16
C ILE A 541 22.38 9.47 -7.63
N ASN A 542 22.42 9.68 -6.33
CA ASN A 542 23.38 10.57 -5.74
C ASN A 542 24.82 10.14 -6.11
N PRO A 543 25.61 10.97 -6.82
CA PRO A 543 26.95 10.56 -7.26
C PRO A 543 27.93 10.30 -6.10
N ARG A 544 27.60 10.77 -4.91
CA ARG A 544 28.40 10.58 -3.68
C ARG A 544 27.89 9.46 -2.78
N TRP A 545 26.95 8.65 -3.25
CA TRP A 545 26.28 7.64 -2.41
C TRP A 545 27.25 6.67 -1.71
N GLN A 546 28.40 6.38 -2.30
CA GLN A 546 29.40 5.48 -1.71
C GLN A 546 30.11 6.06 -0.49
N VAL A 547 30.24 7.38 -0.40
CA VAL A 547 31.08 8.08 0.58
C VAL A 547 30.30 9.05 1.48
N ALA A 548 29.05 9.34 1.16
CA ALA A 548 28.22 10.26 1.93
C ALA A 548 26.76 9.79 1.95
N ASP A 549 26.07 10.07 3.05
CA ASP A 549 24.65 9.82 3.24
C ASP A 549 23.76 10.99 2.76
N ARG A 550 24.40 12.13 2.47
CA ARG A 550 23.75 13.41 2.10
C ARG A 550 24.38 14.07 0.87
#